data_2e678968e17b2cc9b3929489b56195bb
#
_entry.id   2e678968e17b2cc9b3929489b56195bb
#
_cell.length_a   1.000
_cell.length_b   1.000
_cell.length_c   1.000
_cell.angle_alpha   90.00
_cell.angle_beta   90.00
_cell.angle_gamma   90.00
#
_symmetry.space_group_name_H-M   'P 1'
#
loop_
_entity.id
_entity.type
_entity.pdbx_description
1 polymer ?
#
loop_
_entity_poly.entity_id
_entity_poly.type
_entity_poly.pdbx_seq_one_letter_code
_entity_poly.pdbx_strand_id
1 'polypeptide(L)'
;MAETAKKYPEFQKDDYFKIDVECHLSGEANKKYFNYYPEYRKWVYGTAETARAFGAVPHHVTKNWKEPPTTKAEKSEMAEEDQLIVYLDRYGVDMACILPESMMETTGYSTKWSTNGQLLLAAEKYPDRLIVQPNLGPFIKRGMKDVLWELDYLAQERNCKLFKFYPPEDTYINDERIWPFYKRAEELGVTVSIHTGWSWCPPGKAKYCQPLLLDDVVNDFYDLKIVAFHAGWPQCKELNMVALSHPNVYISLSLIMPWYKAAPKRLAEIIGEAIQFAGPERIVWGTDFYGPGGLFREAVIGLRTFEMPEQLQKDYGFAPVTDEIKRGIFGTNLAKLLGVDTSKRRAK
;
A
#
# COMPACT_ATOMS: atom_id res chain seq x y z
N MET A 1 0.96 17.80 22.23
CA MET A 1 -0.06 17.64 21.18
C MET A 1 -0.31 18.92 20.38
N ALA A 2 -0.51 20.08 20.99
CA ALA A 2 -0.65 21.36 20.26
C ALA A 2 0.63 21.86 19.53
N GLU A 3 1.79 21.34 19.88
CA GLU A 3 3.08 21.73 19.30
C GLU A 3 3.38 21.10 17.95
N THR A 4 2.90 19.88 17.71
CA THR A 4 3.06 19.17 16.43
C THR A 4 2.19 19.79 15.33
N ALA A 5 0.97 20.20 15.67
CA ALA A 5 0.05 20.86 14.75
C ALA A 5 0.54 22.24 14.27
N LYS A 6 1.34 22.95 15.10
CA LYS A 6 1.96 24.24 14.72
C LYS A 6 3.18 24.10 13.81
N LYS A 7 3.79 22.89 13.75
CA LYS A 7 5.06 22.64 13.06
C LYS A 7 4.89 22.35 11.56
N TYR A 8 3.70 21.86 11.14
CA TYR A 8 3.40 21.49 9.77
C TYR A 8 2.01 21.96 9.33
N PRO A 9 1.78 23.29 9.32
CA PRO A 9 0.46 23.86 9.02
C PRO A 9 -0.06 23.56 7.62
N GLU A 10 0.83 23.21 6.69
CA GLU A 10 0.48 22.86 5.32
C GLU A 10 -0.33 21.56 5.21
N PHE A 11 -0.27 20.66 6.20
CA PHE A 11 -1.05 19.42 6.22
C PHE A 11 -2.43 19.58 6.85
N GLN A 12 -2.68 20.70 7.49
CA GLN A 12 -3.96 21.02 8.12
C GLN A 12 -4.92 21.79 7.22
N LYS A 13 -4.50 22.14 6.00
CA LYS A 13 -5.26 23.01 5.10
C LYS A 13 -6.41 22.30 4.38
N ASP A 14 -6.42 20.98 4.37
CA ASP A 14 -7.52 20.21 3.80
C ASP A 14 -8.33 19.50 4.89
N ASP A 15 -9.58 19.21 4.59
CA ASP A 15 -10.51 18.47 5.45
C ASP A 15 -10.74 17.04 4.96
N TYR A 16 -9.90 16.54 4.05
CA TYR A 16 -10.04 15.20 3.49
C TYR A 16 -9.81 14.13 4.56
N PHE A 17 -10.76 13.21 4.68
CA PHE A 17 -10.51 11.99 5.43
C PHE A 17 -9.54 11.12 4.65
N LYS A 18 -8.44 10.74 5.27
CA LYS A 18 -7.35 10.00 4.60
C LYS A 18 -7.16 8.64 5.23
N ILE A 19 -7.17 7.61 4.40
CA ILE A 19 -6.80 6.24 4.78
C ILE A 19 -5.64 5.80 3.91
N ASP A 20 -4.52 5.49 4.53
CA ASP A 20 -3.39 4.87 3.83
C ASP A 20 -3.66 3.37 3.67
N VAL A 21 -3.77 2.90 2.42
CA VAL A 21 -4.08 1.49 2.14
C VAL A 21 -2.87 0.57 2.32
N GLU A 22 -1.65 1.12 2.44
CA GLU A 22 -0.42 0.34 2.49
C GLU A 22 0.62 0.96 3.41
N CYS A 23 0.62 0.51 4.67
CA CYS A 23 1.63 0.85 5.66
C CYS A 23 2.27 -0.41 6.20
N HIS A 24 3.54 -0.63 5.89
CA HIS A 24 4.28 -1.76 6.43
C HIS A 24 4.69 -1.49 7.88
N LEU A 25 4.38 -2.43 8.76
CA LEU A 25 4.83 -2.44 10.14
C LEU A 25 5.85 -3.56 10.34
N SER A 26 7.07 -3.21 10.70
CA SER A 26 8.14 -4.16 10.96
C SER A 26 8.23 -4.46 12.46
N GLY A 27 8.43 -5.73 12.82
CA GLY A 27 8.67 -6.11 14.20
C GLY A 27 10.10 -5.79 14.66
N GLU A 28 10.30 -5.65 15.98
CA GLU A 28 11.62 -5.44 16.57
C GLU A 28 12.64 -6.54 16.22
N ALA A 29 12.18 -7.76 16.00
CA ALA A 29 13.02 -8.87 15.57
C ALA A 29 13.78 -8.53 14.28
N ASN A 30 13.18 -7.76 13.39
CA ASN A 30 13.79 -7.34 12.15
C ASN A 30 15.02 -6.46 12.36
N LYS A 31 14.96 -5.49 13.29
CA LYS A 31 16.09 -4.63 13.64
C LYS A 31 17.29 -5.42 14.16
N LYS A 32 17.03 -6.44 14.98
CA LYS A 32 18.06 -7.34 15.51
C LYS A 32 18.65 -8.22 14.42
N TYR A 33 17.83 -8.75 13.54
CA TYR A 33 18.24 -9.62 12.45
C TYR A 33 19.22 -8.92 11.49
N PHE A 34 18.95 -7.67 11.11
CA PHE A 34 19.84 -6.85 10.30
C PHE A 34 21.22 -6.64 10.91
N ASN A 35 21.33 -6.62 12.21
CA ASN A 35 22.61 -6.44 12.89
C ASN A 35 23.46 -7.72 12.92
N TYR A 36 22.82 -8.89 12.84
CA TYR A 36 23.49 -10.19 12.89
C TYR A 36 24.01 -10.69 11.54
N TYR A 37 23.48 -10.20 10.43
CA TYR A 37 23.81 -10.70 9.09
C TYR A 37 24.23 -9.56 8.13
N PRO A 38 25.49 -9.07 8.23
CA PRO A 38 25.99 -7.95 7.43
C PRO A 38 25.91 -8.18 5.91
N GLU A 39 26.00 -9.44 5.45
CA GLU A 39 25.88 -9.81 4.04
C GLU A 39 24.49 -9.54 3.50
N TYR A 40 23.46 -9.89 4.26
CA TYR A 40 22.07 -9.56 3.91
C TYR A 40 21.85 -8.04 3.87
N ARG A 41 22.49 -7.33 4.80
CA ARG A 41 22.44 -5.88 4.86
C ARG A 41 22.94 -5.24 3.57
N LYS A 42 24.08 -5.68 3.04
CA LYS A 42 24.61 -5.21 1.75
C LYS A 42 23.63 -5.44 0.62
N TRP A 43 23.06 -6.63 0.56
CA TRP A 43 22.16 -7.02 -0.50
C TRP A 43 20.83 -6.25 -0.45
N VAL A 44 20.23 -6.11 0.73
CA VAL A 44 18.98 -5.36 0.93
C VAL A 44 19.18 -3.88 0.64
N TYR A 45 20.25 -3.27 1.17
CA TYR A 45 20.49 -1.85 0.91
C TYR A 45 20.86 -1.58 -0.54
N GLY A 46 21.63 -2.42 -1.17
CA GLY A 46 21.94 -2.31 -2.60
C GLY A 46 20.67 -2.43 -3.45
N THR A 47 19.79 -3.36 -3.10
CA THR A 47 18.50 -3.52 -3.75
C THR A 47 17.58 -2.32 -3.50
N ALA A 48 17.53 -1.82 -2.26
CA ALA A 48 16.74 -0.63 -1.91
C ALA A 48 17.24 0.64 -2.61
N GLU A 49 18.55 0.83 -2.74
CA GLU A 49 19.10 1.94 -3.52
C GLU A 49 18.79 1.82 -5.00
N THR A 50 18.89 0.62 -5.56
CA THR A 50 18.49 0.34 -6.94
C THR A 50 17.01 0.60 -7.14
N ALA A 51 16.17 0.16 -6.21
CA ALA A 51 14.74 0.41 -6.24
C ALA A 51 14.41 1.91 -6.18
N ARG A 52 15.07 2.66 -5.32
CA ARG A 52 14.92 4.13 -5.27
C ARG A 52 15.35 4.79 -6.57
N ALA A 53 16.45 4.31 -7.18
CA ALA A 53 16.93 4.85 -8.43
C ALA A 53 16.00 4.58 -9.61
N PHE A 54 15.40 3.40 -9.68
CA PHE A 54 14.57 2.97 -10.81
C PHE A 54 13.06 3.07 -10.56
N GLY A 55 12.64 2.87 -9.33
CA GLY A 55 11.23 2.73 -9.00
C GLY A 55 10.51 4.05 -8.83
N ALA A 56 10.68 4.66 -7.69
CA ALA A 56 9.84 5.79 -7.28
C ALA A 56 10.41 7.13 -7.76
N VAL A 57 11.69 7.40 -7.46
CA VAL A 57 12.26 8.71 -7.74
C VAL A 57 13.74 8.57 -8.08
N PRO A 58 14.22 9.21 -9.15
CA PRO A 58 15.63 9.21 -9.49
C PRO A 58 16.49 9.67 -8.31
N HIS A 59 17.59 8.98 -8.05
CA HIS A 59 18.48 9.23 -6.93
C HIS A 59 18.96 10.70 -6.82
N HIS A 60 19.20 11.36 -7.97
CA HIS A 60 19.60 12.78 -7.99
C HIS A 60 18.51 13.73 -7.44
N VAL A 61 17.26 13.28 -7.41
CA VAL A 61 16.13 14.03 -6.81
C VAL A 61 16.01 13.70 -5.34
N THR A 62 16.14 12.43 -4.95
CA THR A 62 15.95 11.98 -3.56
C THR A 62 17.09 12.36 -2.63
N LYS A 63 18.31 12.49 -3.14
CA LYS A 63 19.48 12.85 -2.29
C LYS A 63 19.33 14.17 -1.53
N ASN A 64 18.45 15.05 -2.00
CA ASN A 64 18.15 16.33 -1.37
C ASN A 64 16.84 16.31 -0.58
N TRP A 65 16.13 15.19 -0.55
CA TRP A 65 14.92 15.04 0.25
C TRP A 65 15.33 14.76 1.69
N LYS A 66 15.35 15.80 2.47
CA LYS A 66 15.46 15.67 3.92
C LYS A 66 14.05 15.64 4.46
N GLU A 67 13.64 14.49 4.98
CA GLU A 67 12.59 14.48 5.97
C GLU A 67 12.97 15.49 7.07
N PRO A 68 12.01 16.26 7.58
CA PRO A 68 12.28 17.07 8.75
C PRO A 68 12.90 16.18 9.81
N PRO A 69 14.00 16.62 10.48
CA PRO A 69 14.67 15.76 11.44
C PRO A 69 13.67 15.34 12.51
N THR A 70 13.41 14.03 12.55
CA THR A 70 12.75 13.41 13.69
C THR A 70 13.67 13.62 14.89
N THR A 71 13.11 13.96 16.03
CA THR A 71 13.89 14.05 17.25
C THR A 71 14.57 12.70 17.56
N LYS A 72 15.69 12.70 18.25
CA LYS A 72 16.39 11.45 18.61
C LYS A 72 15.47 10.47 19.36
N ALA A 73 14.52 11.00 20.13
CA ALA A 73 13.48 10.25 20.84
C ALA A 73 12.48 9.57 19.88
N GLU A 74 12.12 10.20 18.77
CA GLU A 74 11.23 9.59 17.77
C GLU A 74 11.87 8.39 17.03
N LYS A 75 13.19 8.25 17.09
CA LYS A 75 13.94 7.26 16.30
C LYS A 75 14.34 5.98 17.03
N SER A 76 14.45 5.97 18.34
CA SER A 76 15.16 4.88 19.02
C SER A 76 14.45 4.22 20.20
N GLU A 77 13.40 4.83 20.75
CA GLU A 77 12.77 4.38 21.99
C GLU A 77 11.27 4.08 21.86
N MET A 78 10.64 4.50 20.76
CA MET A 78 9.22 4.25 20.54
C MET A 78 9.01 2.92 19.83
N ALA A 79 7.96 2.19 20.19
CA ALA A 79 7.44 1.09 19.40
C ALA A 79 7.05 1.59 18.00
N GLU A 80 7.12 0.72 17.00
CA GLU A 80 6.96 1.14 15.60
C GLU A 80 5.55 1.65 15.30
N GLU A 81 4.54 1.03 15.92
CA GLU A 81 3.15 1.50 15.84
C GLU A 81 2.98 2.91 16.42
N ASP A 82 3.70 3.25 17.50
CA ASP A 82 3.66 4.59 18.10
C ASP A 82 4.30 5.63 17.17
N GLN A 83 5.40 5.25 16.50
CA GLN A 83 6.01 6.08 15.46
C GLN A 83 5.07 6.32 14.30
N LEU A 84 4.36 5.29 13.85
CA LEU A 84 3.38 5.42 12.77
C LEU A 84 2.29 6.43 13.15
N ILE A 85 1.73 6.37 14.36
CA ILE A 85 0.73 7.34 14.82
C ILE A 85 1.26 8.77 14.80
N VAL A 86 2.52 8.99 15.19
CA VAL A 86 3.15 10.33 15.09
C VAL A 86 3.20 10.81 13.63
N TYR A 87 3.51 9.92 12.69
CA TYR A 87 3.51 10.27 11.25
C TYR A 87 2.11 10.54 10.73
N LEU A 88 1.12 9.71 11.10
CA LEU A 88 -0.28 9.92 10.72
C LEU A 88 -0.78 11.31 11.17
N ASP A 89 -0.52 11.67 12.44
CA ASP A 89 -0.91 12.96 12.98
C ASP A 89 -0.16 14.12 12.32
N ARG A 90 1.15 13.95 12.08
CA ARG A 90 2.00 14.95 11.42
C ARG A 90 1.49 15.33 10.03
N TYR A 91 1.01 14.35 9.28
CA TYR A 91 0.62 14.53 7.88
C TYR A 91 -0.89 14.54 7.67
N GLY A 92 -1.66 14.58 8.75
CA GLY A 92 -3.12 14.68 8.70
C GLY A 92 -3.79 13.46 8.08
N VAL A 93 -3.23 12.26 8.31
CA VAL A 93 -3.80 10.98 7.86
C VAL A 93 -4.59 10.36 9.01
N ASP A 94 -5.84 10.02 8.75
CA ASP A 94 -6.76 9.58 9.78
C ASP A 94 -6.55 8.13 10.18
N MET A 95 -6.30 7.25 9.22
CA MET A 95 -6.11 5.82 9.45
C MET A 95 -5.05 5.24 8.50
N ALA A 96 -4.49 4.09 8.88
CA ALA A 96 -3.62 3.30 8.04
C ALA A 96 -3.98 1.82 8.09
N CYS A 97 -3.99 1.17 6.92
CA CYS A 97 -4.01 -0.27 6.81
C CYS A 97 -2.59 -0.78 7.04
N ILE A 98 -2.37 -1.49 8.15
CA ILE A 98 -1.06 -2.02 8.54
C ILE A 98 -0.92 -3.46 8.08
N LEU A 99 0.19 -3.76 7.42
CA LEU A 99 0.44 -5.07 6.85
C LEU A 99 1.86 -5.55 7.10
N PRO A 100 2.08 -6.87 7.22
CA PRO A 100 3.39 -7.47 7.15
C PRO A 100 3.76 -7.68 5.68
N GLU A 101 5.04 -7.64 5.40
CA GLU A 101 5.60 -8.22 4.19
C GLU A 101 6.61 -9.25 4.64
N SER A 102 6.25 -10.52 4.54
CA SER A 102 7.07 -11.60 5.08
C SER A 102 7.77 -12.34 3.97
N MET A 103 9.03 -12.00 3.74
CA MET A 103 9.90 -12.77 2.86
C MET A 103 10.71 -13.84 3.61
N MET A 104 10.51 -13.97 4.93
CA MET A 104 11.25 -14.92 5.77
C MET A 104 11.13 -16.36 5.28
N GLU A 105 9.93 -16.75 4.88
CA GLU A 105 9.64 -18.10 4.42
C GLU A 105 10.30 -18.45 3.09
N THR A 106 10.54 -17.44 2.25
CA THR A 106 11.11 -17.64 0.90
C THR A 106 12.61 -17.37 0.88
N THR A 107 13.07 -16.35 1.57
CA THR A 107 14.45 -15.86 1.50
C THR A 107 15.26 -16.13 2.75
N GLY A 108 14.62 -16.53 3.85
CA GLY A 108 15.24 -16.68 5.16
C GLY A 108 15.40 -15.34 5.92
N TYR A 109 14.98 -14.23 5.34
CA TYR A 109 14.93 -12.91 6.01
C TYR A 109 13.93 -11.98 5.33
N SER A 110 13.53 -10.92 6.03
CA SER A 110 12.70 -9.85 5.48
C SER A 110 13.12 -8.49 6.04
N THR A 111 12.93 -7.47 5.22
CA THR A 111 13.15 -6.07 5.63
C THR A 111 12.00 -5.52 6.47
N LYS A 112 10.83 -6.13 6.37
CA LYS A 112 9.56 -5.65 6.93
C LYS A 112 8.77 -6.78 7.60
N TRP A 113 9.51 -7.71 8.22
CA TRP A 113 8.88 -8.87 8.81
C TRP A 113 8.16 -8.51 10.12
N SER A 114 6.89 -8.85 10.15
CA SER A 114 6.05 -8.90 11.35
C SER A 114 5.06 -10.05 11.22
N THR A 115 4.43 -10.42 12.31
CA THR A 115 3.38 -11.43 12.28
C THR A 115 2.00 -10.77 12.24
N ASN A 116 0.98 -11.47 11.75
CA ASN A 116 -0.40 -11.00 11.83
C ASN A 116 -0.82 -10.73 13.30
N GLY A 117 -0.32 -11.53 14.25
CA GLY A 117 -0.54 -11.31 15.68
C GLY A 117 0.02 -9.97 16.20
N GLN A 118 1.19 -9.56 15.74
CA GLN A 118 1.76 -8.25 16.11
C GLN A 118 0.92 -7.09 15.56
N LEU A 119 0.38 -7.23 14.34
CA LEU A 119 -0.52 -6.24 13.77
C LEU A 119 -1.83 -6.12 14.55
N LEU A 120 -2.38 -7.26 14.98
CA LEU A 120 -3.58 -7.26 15.82
C LEU A 120 -3.35 -6.51 17.14
N LEU A 121 -2.22 -6.75 17.81
CA LEU A 121 -1.86 -6.04 19.04
C LEU A 121 -1.68 -4.53 18.80
N ALA A 122 -1.05 -4.13 17.69
CA ALA A 122 -0.92 -2.72 17.33
C ALA A 122 -2.29 -2.06 17.09
N ALA A 123 -3.20 -2.76 16.40
CA ALA A 123 -4.55 -2.27 16.16
C ALA A 123 -5.42 -2.24 17.44
N GLU A 124 -5.24 -3.18 18.35
CA GLU A 124 -5.88 -3.14 19.68
C GLU A 124 -5.45 -1.90 20.49
N LYS A 125 -4.19 -1.50 20.36
CA LYS A 125 -3.65 -0.26 20.97
C LYS A 125 -4.23 1.01 20.35
N TYR A 126 -4.50 1.00 19.05
CA TYR A 126 -4.98 2.14 18.27
C TYR A 126 -6.18 1.76 17.37
N PRO A 127 -7.32 1.34 17.95
CA PRO A 127 -8.45 0.76 17.20
C PRO A 127 -9.10 1.75 16.21
N ASP A 128 -9.03 3.04 16.50
CA ASP A 128 -9.59 4.09 15.64
C ASP A 128 -8.60 4.58 14.55
N ARG A 129 -7.37 4.10 14.57
CA ARG A 129 -6.31 4.58 13.69
C ARG A 129 -5.72 3.51 12.78
N LEU A 130 -5.71 2.25 13.22
CA LEU A 130 -5.05 1.15 12.51
C LEU A 130 -6.06 0.09 12.08
N ILE A 131 -6.01 -0.28 10.82
CA ILE A 131 -6.79 -1.36 10.20
C ILE A 131 -5.81 -2.49 9.92
N VAL A 132 -6.08 -3.69 10.44
CA VAL A 132 -5.22 -4.85 10.17
C VAL A 132 -5.46 -5.37 8.76
N GLN A 133 -4.38 -5.52 8.00
CA GLN A 133 -4.34 -6.11 6.67
C GLN A 133 -3.41 -7.33 6.70
N PRO A 134 -3.91 -8.50 7.12
CA PRO A 134 -3.06 -9.67 7.28
C PRO A 134 -2.49 -10.16 5.95
N ASN A 135 -1.29 -10.75 5.99
CA ASN A 135 -0.71 -11.52 4.90
C ASN A 135 -0.74 -13.00 5.28
N LEU A 136 -1.35 -13.83 4.45
CA LEU A 136 -1.49 -15.27 4.67
C LEU A 136 -0.44 -16.08 3.89
N GLY A 137 0.36 -15.43 3.05
CA GLY A 137 1.45 -16.08 2.33
C GLY A 137 2.58 -16.59 3.25
N PRO A 138 3.43 -17.46 2.71
CA PRO A 138 3.38 -18.03 1.37
C PRO A 138 2.38 -19.21 1.30
N PHE A 139 1.40 -19.12 0.43
CA PHE A 139 0.28 -20.06 0.32
C PHE A 139 0.74 -21.48 0.00
N ILE A 140 1.67 -21.63 -0.95
CA ILE A 140 2.11 -22.93 -1.42
C ILE A 140 2.94 -23.67 -0.37
N LYS A 141 3.81 -22.97 0.35
CA LYS A 141 4.61 -23.57 1.41
C LYS A 141 3.80 -23.97 2.64
N ARG A 142 2.88 -23.12 3.06
CA ARG A 142 2.01 -23.39 4.22
C ARG A 142 0.99 -24.48 3.92
N GLY A 143 0.51 -24.51 2.71
CA GLY A 143 -0.58 -25.37 2.31
C GLY A 143 -1.97 -24.74 2.59
N MET A 144 -2.87 -24.97 1.67
CA MET A 144 -4.17 -24.30 1.62
C MET A 144 -5.04 -24.54 2.85
N LYS A 145 -4.95 -25.71 3.50
CA LYS A 145 -5.70 -26.00 4.73
C LYS A 145 -5.38 -25.00 5.86
N ASP A 146 -4.10 -24.69 6.03
CA ASP A 146 -3.63 -23.78 7.07
C ASP A 146 -4.00 -22.32 6.72
N VAL A 147 -3.85 -21.94 5.45
CA VAL A 147 -4.24 -20.63 4.94
C VAL A 147 -5.73 -20.35 5.15
N LEU A 148 -6.60 -21.30 4.80
CA LEU A 148 -8.05 -21.14 4.96
C LEU A 148 -8.47 -21.06 6.43
N TRP A 149 -7.82 -21.85 7.31
CA TRP A 149 -8.08 -21.75 8.73
C TRP A 149 -7.76 -20.36 9.29
N GLU A 150 -6.59 -19.80 8.94
CA GLU A 150 -6.22 -18.46 9.39
C GLU A 150 -7.10 -17.37 8.76
N LEU A 151 -7.46 -17.50 7.48
CA LEU A 151 -8.39 -16.59 6.80
C LEU A 151 -9.73 -16.52 7.55
N ASP A 152 -10.33 -17.68 7.84
CA ASP A 152 -11.60 -17.77 8.57
C ASP A 152 -11.49 -17.12 9.96
N TYR A 153 -10.46 -17.45 10.72
CA TYR A 153 -10.22 -16.88 12.04
C TYR A 153 -10.09 -15.36 11.99
N LEU A 154 -9.25 -14.84 11.11
CA LEU A 154 -8.99 -13.41 11.02
C LEU A 154 -10.21 -12.62 10.50
N ALA A 155 -10.96 -13.20 9.55
CA ALA A 155 -12.14 -12.55 9.01
C ALA A 155 -13.32 -12.57 9.99
N GLN A 156 -13.60 -13.71 10.62
CA GLN A 156 -14.79 -13.91 11.44
C GLN A 156 -14.58 -13.50 12.89
N GLU A 157 -13.46 -13.87 13.50
CA GLU A 157 -13.19 -13.63 14.93
C GLU A 157 -12.47 -12.30 15.17
N ARG A 158 -11.67 -11.82 14.20
CA ARG A 158 -10.88 -10.60 14.33
C ARG A 158 -11.39 -9.46 13.43
N ASN A 159 -12.47 -9.68 12.69
CA ASN A 159 -13.13 -8.70 11.80
C ASN A 159 -12.18 -8.06 10.79
N CYS A 160 -11.16 -8.77 10.33
CA CYS A 160 -10.29 -8.29 9.25
C CYS A 160 -11.06 -8.27 7.92
N LYS A 161 -11.01 -7.14 7.21
CA LYS A 161 -11.76 -6.91 5.96
C LYS A 161 -10.89 -6.81 4.72
N LEU A 162 -9.59 -6.68 4.88
CA LEU A 162 -8.61 -6.51 3.80
C LEU A 162 -7.44 -7.46 4.06
N PHE A 163 -7.11 -8.29 3.07
CA PHE A 163 -6.05 -9.31 3.17
C PHE A 163 -5.01 -9.10 2.09
N LYS A 164 -3.73 -9.14 2.47
CA LYS A 164 -2.61 -9.01 1.53
C LYS A 164 -2.22 -10.34 0.91
N PHE A 165 -1.98 -10.32 -0.41
CA PHE A 165 -1.23 -11.32 -1.13
C PHE A 165 0.02 -10.69 -1.77
N TYR A 166 1.19 -11.30 -1.54
CA TYR A 166 2.47 -10.89 -2.12
C TYR A 166 3.01 -11.97 -3.04
N PRO A 167 2.58 -12.01 -4.32
CA PRO A 167 2.93 -13.07 -5.26
C PRO A 167 4.43 -13.28 -5.47
N PRO A 168 5.30 -12.24 -5.48
CA PRO A 168 6.72 -12.42 -5.77
C PRO A 168 7.44 -13.46 -4.92
N GLU A 169 7.01 -13.65 -3.68
CA GLU A 169 7.63 -14.62 -2.76
C GLU A 169 6.99 -16.00 -2.77
N ASP A 170 5.91 -16.20 -3.50
CA ASP A 170 5.11 -17.41 -3.44
C ASP A 170 4.85 -18.03 -4.82
N THR A 171 3.81 -17.55 -5.53
CA THR A 171 3.36 -18.11 -6.80
C THR A 171 2.69 -17.06 -7.68
N TYR A 172 2.27 -17.45 -8.88
CA TYR A 172 1.50 -16.59 -9.78
C TYR A 172 0.17 -16.17 -9.17
N ILE A 173 -0.29 -14.95 -9.49
CA ILE A 173 -1.62 -14.46 -9.09
C ILE A 173 -2.72 -15.45 -9.49
N ASN A 174 -2.62 -16.02 -10.69
CA ASN A 174 -3.59 -16.95 -11.28
C ASN A 174 -3.22 -18.43 -11.09
N ASP A 175 -2.47 -18.79 -10.06
CA ASP A 175 -2.18 -20.20 -9.77
C ASP A 175 -3.43 -20.90 -9.22
N GLU A 176 -3.97 -21.88 -9.94
CA GLU A 176 -5.20 -22.58 -9.55
C GLU A 176 -5.11 -23.28 -8.17
N ARG A 177 -3.89 -23.56 -7.68
CA ARG A 177 -3.70 -24.13 -6.34
C ARG A 177 -4.17 -23.18 -5.23
N ILE A 178 -4.23 -21.87 -5.51
CA ILE A 178 -4.73 -20.86 -4.57
C ILE A 178 -6.19 -20.44 -4.82
N TRP A 179 -6.89 -21.01 -5.80
CA TRP A 179 -8.31 -20.79 -6.05
C TRP A 179 -9.18 -20.97 -4.80
N PRO A 180 -8.95 -21.98 -3.92
CA PRO A 180 -9.73 -22.09 -2.69
C PRO A 180 -9.61 -20.88 -1.76
N PHE A 181 -8.49 -20.16 -1.77
CA PHE A 181 -8.33 -18.90 -1.02
C PHE A 181 -9.22 -17.79 -1.61
N TYR A 182 -9.19 -17.57 -2.93
CA TYR A 182 -10.02 -16.55 -3.57
C TYR A 182 -11.51 -16.84 -3.39
N LYS A 183 -11.91 -18.08 -3.60
CA LYS A 183 -13.28 -18.52 -3.37
C LYS A 183 -13.73 -18.24 -1.93
N ARG A 184 -12.90 -18.59 -0.96
CA ARG A 184 -13.24 -18.37 0.45
C ARG A 184 -13.27 -16.90 0.82
N ALA A 185 -12.37 -16.11 0.29
CA ALA A 185 -12.35 -14.65 0.47
C ALA A 185 -13.64 -13.99 -0.11
N GLU A 186 -14.07 -14.44 -1.28
CA GLU A 186 -15.33 -14.01 -1.90
C GLU A 186 -16.55 -14.37 -1.03
N GLU A 187 -16.65 -15.62 -0.57
CA GLU A 187 -17.71 -16.09 0.32
C GLU A 187 -17.79 -15.31 1.63
N LEU A 188 -16.65 -14.91 2.18
CA LEU A 188 -16.56 -14.08 3.39
C LEU A 188 -16.82 -12.60 3.13
N GLY A 189 -16.89 -12.18 1.87
CA GLY A 189 -17.07 -10.79 1.46
C GLY A 189 -15.89 -9.88 1.84
N VAL A 190 -14.70 -10.46 2.03
CA VAL A 190 -13.48 -9.70 2.31
C VAL A 190 -12.80 -9.22 1.03
N THR A 191 -12.00 -8.17 1.14
CA THR A 191 -11.21 -7.63 0.03
C THR A 191 -9.81 -8.24 0.05
N VAL A 192 -9.28 -8.55 -1.14
CA VAL A 192 -7.89 -9.01 -1.29
C VAL A 192 -7.08 -7.91 -1.95
N SER A 193 -6.01 -7.47 -1.30
CA SER A 193 -5.02 -6.57 -1.90
C SER A 193 -3.87 -7.39 -2.45
N ILE A 194 -3.48 -7.11 -3.69
CA ILE A 194 -2.46 -7.88 -4.40
C ILE A 194 -1.34 -6.95 -4.87
N HIS A 195 -0.11 -7.32 -4.54
CA HIS A 195 1.06 -6.65 -5.10
C HIS A 195 1.13 -6.92 -6.60
N THR A 196 1.16 -5.87 -7.42
CA THR A 196 1.17 -5.98 -8.87
C THR A 196 2.28 -5.16 -9.50
N GLY A 197 2.69 -5.56 -10.71
CA GLY A 197 3.70 -4.87 -11.50
C GLY A 197 5.11 -5.23 -11.11
N TRP A 198 5.83 -4.29 -10.54
CA TRP A 198 7.24 -4.46 -10.23
C TRP A 198 7.47 -4.95 -8.80
N SER A 199 8.38 -5.90 -8.64
CA SER A 199 8.89 -6.32 -7.35
C SER A 199 10.39 -6.05 -7.25
N TRP A 200 10.81 -5.42 -6.17
CA TRP A 200 12.19 -4.98 -5.96
C TRP A 200 13.00 -5.86 -5.01
N CYS A 201 12.36 -6.87 -4.42
CA CYS A 201 13.00 -7.74 -3.44
C CYS A 201 13.39 -9.11 -4.04
N PRO A 202 14.58 -9.26 -4.67
CA PRO A 202 15.09 -10.59 -4.97
C PRO A 202 15.27 -11.39 -3.67
N PRO A 203 15.08 -12.72 -3.67
CA PRO A 203 14.80 -13.57 -4.83
C PRO A 203 13.33 -13.66 -5.25
N GLY A 204 12.45 -12.77 -4.77
CA GLY A 204 11.09 -12.65 -5.26
C GLY A 204 11.03 -12.50 -6.79
N LYS A 205 10.03 -13.12 -7.41
CA LYS A 205 9.94 -13.21 -8.87
C LYS A 205 8.87 -12.25 -9.41
N ALA A 206 9.29 -11.14 -10.01
CA ALA A 206 8.41 -10.15 -10.60
C ALA A 206 7.40 -10.71 -11.63
N LYS A 207 7.71 -11.82 -12.29
CA LYS A 207 6.78 -12.47 -13.22
C LYS A 207 5.49 -12.98 -12.54
N TYR A 208 5.51 -13.19 -11.23
CA TYR A 208 4.36 -13.68 -10.48
C TYR A 208 3.31 -12.60 -10.22
N CYS A 209 3.68 -11.32 -10.29
CA CYS A 209 2.79 -10.18 -10.01
C CYS A 209 2.44 -9.35 -11.27
N GLN A 210 2.44 -9.97 -12.45
CA GLN A 210 2.00 -9.31 -13.68
C GLN A 210 0.50 -8.98 -13.58
N PRO A 211 0.07 -7.72 -13.81
CA PRO A 211 -1.32 -7.31 -13.61
C PRO A 211 -2.32 -8.07 -14.47
N LEU A 212 -1.93 -8.46 -15.68
CA LEU A 212 -2.81 -9.21 -16.59
C LEU A 212 -3.26 -10.57 -16.01
N LEU A 213 -2.48 -11.16 -15.10
CA LEU A 213 -2.88 -12.41 -14.43
C LEU A 213 -4.11 -12.25 -13.53
N LEU A 214 -4.49 -11.02 -13.20
CA LEU A 214 -5.74 -10.75 -12.48
C LEU A 214 -6.97 -11.08 -13.30
N ASP A 215 -6.88 -11.00 -14.63
CA ASP A 215 -8.01 -11.27 -15.53
C ASP A 215 -8.60 -12.66 -15.30
N ASP A 216 -7.74 -13.69 -15.19
CA ASP A 216 -8.18 -15.05 -14.89
C ASP A 216 -8.92 -15.14 -13.54
N VAL A 217 -8.38 -14.47 -12.51
CA VAL A 217 -8.94 -14.50 -11.16
C VAL A 217 -10.31 -13.82 -11.11
N VAL A 218 -10.45 -12.63 -11.68
CA VAL A 218 -11.70 -11.85 -11.58
C VAL A 218 -12.78 -12.34 -12.52
N ASN A 219 -12.44 -13.14 -13.53
CA ASN A 219 -13.42 -13.87 -14.33
C ASN A 219 -14.05 -15.03 -13.54
N ASP A 220 -13.26 -15.73 -12.70
CA ASP A 220 -13.74 -16.87 -11.91
C ASP A 220 -14.36 -16.43 -10.57
N PHE A 221 -13.93 -15.30 -10.00
CA PHE A 221 -14.39 -14.74 -8.70
C PHE A 221 -14.95 -13.33 -8.90
N TYR A 222 -16.11 -13.24 -9.51
CA TYR A 222 -16.70 -11.99 -9.97
C TYR A 222 -17.09 -11.02 -8.83
N ASP A 223 -17.48 -11.54 -7.67
CA ASP A 223 -17.85 -10.74 -6.52
C ASP A 223 -16.68 -10.40 -5.60
N LEU A 224 -15.52 -11.03 -5.80
CA LEU A 224 -14.32 -10.77 -5.02
C LEU A 224 -13.78 -9.37 -5.30
N LYS A 225 -13.69 -8.54 -4.27
CA LYS A 225 -13.07 -7.21 -4.38
C LYS A 225 -11.54 -7.34 -4.34
N ILE A 226 -10.87 -6.78 -5.34
CA ILE A 226 -9.41 -6.77 -5.44
C ILE A 226 -8.89 -5.34 -5.46
N VAL A 227 -7.85 -5.05 -4.66
CA VAL A 227 -7.07 -3.82 -4.71
C VAL A 227 -5.69 -4.15 -5.28
N ALA A 228 -5.43 -3.76 -6.54
CA ALA A 228 -4.15 -3.94 -7.19
C ALA A 228 -3.18 -2.80 -6.82
N PHE A 229 -2.06 -3.13 -6.21
CA PHE A 229 -1.12 -2.13 -5.69
C PHE A 229 -0.20 -1.54 -6.77
N HIS A 230 0.33 -0.35 -6.49
CA HIS A 230 1.34 0.38 -7.29
C HIS A 230 0.89 0.72 -8.71
N ALA A 231 -0.43 0.83 -8.95
CA ALA A 231 -1.03 1.02 -10.28
C ALA A 231 -0.52 0.00 -11.33
N GLY A 232 -0.05 -1.17 -10.88
CA GLY A 232 0.52 -2.20 -11.75
C GLY A 232 1.82 -1.78 -12.44
N TRP A 233 2.47 -0.69 -12.03
CA TRP A 233 3.66 -0.19 -12.71
C TRP A 233 4.80 -1.22 -12.80
N PRO A 234 5.46 -1.35 -13.95
CA PRO A 234 5.36 -0.53 -15.17
C PRO A 234 4.26 -0.97 -16.17
N GLN A 235 3.51 -2.05 -15.88
CA GLN A 235 2.45 -2.59 -16.74
C GLN A 235 1.07 -1.96 -16.43
N CYS A 236 1.03 -0.63 -16.23
CA CYS A 236 -0.21 0.09 -15.87
C CYS A 236 -1.35 -0.14 -16.88
N LYS A 237 -1.03 -0.21 -18.18
CA LYS A 237 -2.03 -0.40 -19.24
C LYS A 237 -2.73 -1.76 -19.16
N GLU A 238 -1.99 -2.80 -18.78
CA GLU A 238 -2.56 -4.13 -18.56
C GLU A 238 -3.53 -4.11 -17.38
N LEU A 239 -3.14 -3.46 -16.26
CA LEU A 239 -4.04 -3.29 -15.12
C LEU A 239 -5.30 -2.47 -15.48
N ASN A 240 -5.12 -1.38 -16.22
CA ASN A 240 -6.22 -0.53 -16.66
C ASN A 240 -7.21 -1.29 -17.54
N MET A 241 -6.72 -2.17 -18.43
CA MET A 241 -7.56 -3.04 -19.25
C MET A 241 -8.39 -4.00 -18.38
N VAL A 242 -7.78 -4.65 -17.40
CA VAL A 242 -8.49 -5.53 -16.44
C VAL A 242 -9.53 -4.73 -15.66
N ALA A 243 -9.16 -3.56 -15.12
CA ALA A 243 -10.07 -2.73 -14.34
C ALA A 243 -11.23 -2.14 -15.17
N LEU A 244 -11.03 -1.90 -16.46
CA LEU A 244 -12.10 -1.48 -17.38
C LEU A 244 -13.18 -2.57 -17.51
N SER A 245 -12.76 -3.83 -17.63
CA SER A 245 -13.65 -4.96 -17.83
C SER A 245 -14.30 -5.47 -16.54
N HIS A 246 -13.64 -5.25 -15.39
CA HIS A 246 -14.03 -5.84 -14.10
C HIS A 246 -14.27 -4.77 -13.02
N PRO A 247 -15.55 -4.51 -12.66
CA PRO A 247 -15.90 -3.44 -11.70
C PRO A 247 -15.46 -3.73 -10.25
N ASN A 248 -15.06 -4.94 -9.95
CA ASN A 248 -14.55 -5.38 -8.65
C ASN A 248 -13.04 -5.16 -8.47
N VAL A 249 -12.33 -4.61 -9.50
CA VAL A 249 -10.91 -4.29 -9.42
C VAL A 249 -10.70 -2.80 -9.10
N TYR A 250 -9.98 -2.53 -8.02
CA TYR A 250 -9.56 -1.22 -7.53
C TYR A 250 -8.07 -1.03 -7.79
N ILE A 251 -7.64 0.19 -8.06
CA ILE A 251 -6.24 0.53 -8.33
C ILE A 251 -5.68 1.37 -7.19
N SER A 252 -4.60 0.91 -6.56
CA SER A 252 -3.89 1.69 -5.54
C SER A 252 -2.75 2.50 -6.17
N LEU A 253 -2.70 3.79 -5.81
CA LEU A 253 -1.61 4.71 -6.17
C LEU A 253 -0.44 4.67 -5.18
N SER A 254 -0.36 3.65 -4.32
CA SER A 254 0.75 3.51 -3.38
C SER A 254 2.10 3.51 -4.10
N LEU A 255 3.14 4.01 -3.45
CA LEU A 255 4.51 4.16 -3.94
C LEU A 255 4.70 5.23 -5.04
N ILE A 256 3.75 5.45 -5.96
CA ILE A 256 3.98 6.27 -7.15
C ILE A 256 3.77 7.78 -6.95
N MET A 257 3.02 8.19 -5.93
CA MET A 257 2.69 9.60 -5.71
C MET A 257 3.91 10.54 -5.60
N PRO A 258 5.05 10.13 -5.00
CA PRO A 258 6.25 10.96 -4.95
C PRO A 258 6.83 11.38 -6.32
N TRP A 259 6.38 10.75 -7.40
CA TRP A 259 6.81 11.11 -8.76
C TRP A 259 6.33 12.50 -9.21
N TYR A 260 5.42 13.14 -8.48
CA TYR A 260 4.99 14.50 -8.80
C TYR A 260 6.16 15.49 -8.91
N LYS A 261 7.30 15.21 -8.24
CA LYS A 261 8.52 16.01 -8.33
C LYS A 261 9.47 15.54 -9.44
N ALA A 262 9.58 14.23 -9.63
CA ALA A 262 10.64 13.65 -10.46
C ALA A 262 10.19 13.33 -11.88
N ALA A 263 8.95 12.93 -12.05
CA ALA A 263 8.35 12.51 -13.31
C ALA A 263 6.88 12.92 -13.39
N PRO A 264 6.57 14.23 -13.27
CA PRO A 264 5.18 14.70 -13.14
C PRO A 264 4.30 14.29 -14.32
N LYS A 265 4.84 14.32 -15.54
CA LYS A 265 4.10 13.89 -16.74
C LYS A 265 3.75 12.40 -16.67
N ARG A 266 4.70 11.54 -16.31
CA ARG A 266 4.45 10.09 -16.15
C ARG A 266 3.39 9.82 -15.09
N LEU A 267 3.48 10.49 -13.94
CA LEU A 267 2.47 10.37 -12.89
C LEU A 267 1.09 10.78 -13.40
N ALA A 268 1.02 11.90 -14.12
CA ALA A 268 -0.24 12.40 -14.65
C ALA A 268 -0.85 11.45 -15.70
N GLU A 269 -0.04 10.84 -16.56
CA GLU A 269 -0.50 9.81 -17.50
C GLU A 269 -1.05 8.60 -16.78
N ILE A 270 -0.36 8.08 -15.74
CA ILE A 270 -0.83 6.94 -14.96
C ILE A 270 -2.16 7.24 -14.25
N ILE A 271 -2.25 8.38 -13.57
CA ILE A 271 -3.47 8.77 -12.85
C ILE A 271 -4.62 9.02 -13.84
N GLY A 272 -4.35 9.69 -14.96
CA GLY A 272 -5.33 9.99 -15.98
C GLY A 272 -5.92 8.72 -16.59
N GLU A 273 -5.07 7.77 -17.00
CA GLU A 273 -5.51 6.48 -17.52
C GLU A 273 -6.28 5.66 -16.46
N ALA A 274 -5.78 5.60 -15.21
CA ALA A 274 -6.46 4.87 -14.15
C ALA A 274 -7.87 5.43 -13.90
N ILE A 275 -8.03 6.75 -13.82
CA ILE A 275 -9.35 7.40 -13.67
C ILE A 275 -10.23 7.15 -14.89
N GLN A 276 -9.68 7.25 -16.10
CA GLN A 276 -10.44 7.09 -17.34
C GLN A 276 -10.98 5.67 -17.51
N PHE A 277 -10.20 4.65 -17.16
CA PHE A 277 -10.55 3.26 -17.39
C PHE A 277 -11.24 2.59 -16.19
N ALA A 278 -10.78 2.86 -14.97
CA ALA A 278 -11.39 2.29 -13.78
C ALA A 278 -12.54 3.14 -13.21
N GLY A 279 -12.53 4.46 -13.44
CA GLY A 279 -13.40 5.41 -12.74
C GLY A 279 -12.74 5.91 -11.44
N PRO A 280 -12.95 7.19 -11.07
CA PRO A 280 -12.31 7.80 -9.90
C PRO A 280 -12.72 7.13 -8.58
N GLU A 281 -13.87 6.48 -8.51
CA GLU A 281 -14.40 5.81 -7.32
C GLU A 281 -13.69 4.49 -7.01
N ARG A 282 -12.89 3.95 -7.94
CA ARG A 282 -12.13 2.71 -7.76
C ARG A 282 -10.63 2.95 -7.63
N ILE A 283 -10.22 4.19 -7.44
CA ILE A 283 -8.83 4.53 -7.15
C ILE A 283 -8.66 4.77 -5.66
N VAL A 284 -7.63 4.21 -5.06
CA VAL A 284 -7.29 4.37 -3.65
C VAL A 284 -5.85 4.86 -3.47
N TRP A 285 -5.60 5.54 -2.36
CA TRP A 285 -4.30 6.12 -2.03
C TRP A 285 -3.55 5.30 -0.99
N GLY A 286 -2.23 5.27 -1.09
CA GLY A 286 -1.34 4.68 -0.10
C GLY A 286 0.07 5.24 -0.19
N THR A 287 0.87 5.00 0.86
CA THR A 287 2.25 5.49 0.92
C THR A 287 3.29 4.44 0.59
N ASP A 288 2.99 3.16 0.83
CA ASP A 288 3.98 2.09 0.92
C ASP A 288 5.06 2.42 1.98
N PHE A 289 4.59 2.93 3.12
CA PHE A 289 5.45 3.37 4.22
C PHE A 289 6.11 2.17 4.92
N TYR A 290 7.40 2.28 5.20
CA TYR A 290 8.18 1.27 5.91
C TYR A 290 9.24 1.87 6.83
N GLY A 291 8.81 2.73 7.74
CA GLY A 291 9.66 3.31 8.77
C GLY A 291 10.18 4.72 8.49
N PRO A 292 10.98 5.27 9.42
CA PRO A 292 11.44 6.65 9.36
C PRO A 292 12.28 6.92 8.10
N GLY A 293 11.92 7.94 7.35
CA GLY A 293 12.56 8.32 6.09
C GLY A 293 11.86 7.77 4.84
N GLY A 294 10.69 7.15 5.00
CA GLY A 294 9.80 6.81 3.88
C GLY A 294 9.26 8.04 3.17
N LEU A 295 8.61 7.81 2.05
CA LEU A 295 8.08 8.88 1.21
C LEU A 295 6.68 9.37 1.65
N PHE A 296 6.33 9.20 2.93
CA PHE A 296 5.02 9.48 3.50
C PHE A 296 4.56 10.92 3.21
N ARG A 297 5.43 11.89 3.55
CA ARG A 297 5.20 13.30 3.27
C ARG A 297 4.92 13.56 1.79
N GLU A 298 5.76 12.99 0.93
CA GLU A 298 5.69 13.22 -0.51
C GLU A 298 4.45 12.57 -1.13
N ALA A 299 4.01 11.44 -0.59
CA ALA A 299 2.78 10.79 -1.04
C ALA A 299 1.53 11.64 -0.71
N VAL A 300 1.49 12.25 0.49
CA VAL A 300 0.38 13.16 0.86
C VAL A 300 0.40 14.43 0.00
N ILE A 301 1.56 15.10 -0.11
CA ILE A 301 1.67 16.33 -0.89
C ILE A 301 1.36 16.06 -2.36
N GLY A 302 1.91 14.96 -2.89
CA GLY A 302 1.76 14.61 -4.30
C GLY A 302 0.31 14.54 -4.76
N LEU A 303 -0.55 13.85 -4.01
CA LEU A 303 -1.98 13.78 -4.36
C LEU A 303 -2.72 15.09 -4.06
N ARG A 304 -2.43 15.71 -2.91
CA ARG A 304 -3.12 16.94 -2.52
C ARG A 304 -2.93 18.08 -3.53
N THR A 305 -1.69 18.23 -4.04
CA THR A 305 -1.34 19.29 -4.98
C THR A 305 -1.44 18.86 -6.44
N PHE A 306 -1.86 17.61 -6.70
CA PHE A 306 -1.98 17.10 -8.05
C PHE A 306 -3.04 17.86 -8.84
N GLU A 307 -2.66 18.25 -10.04
CA GLU A 307 -3.56 18.81 -11.05
C GLU A 307 -3.28 18.10 -12.37
N MET A 308 -4.34 17.73 -13.10
CA MET A 308 -4.17 17.13 -14.42
C MET A 308 -3.69 18.21 -15.41
N PRO A 309 -2.50 18.05 -16.01
CA PRO A 309 -1.99 19.06 -16.96
C PRO A 309 -2.94 19.28 -18.13
N GLU A 310 -3.22 20.53 -18.48
CA GLU A 310 -4.12 20.89 -19.58
C GLU A 310 -3.73 20.22 -20.92
N GLN A 311 -2.43 20.07 -21.15
CA GLN A 311 -1.95 19.41 -22.37
C GLN A 311 -2.41 17.96 -22.44
N LEU A 312 -2.37 17.22 -21.30
CA LEU A 312 -2.82 15.81 -21.26
C LEU A 312 -4.35 15.71 -21.35
N GLN A 313 -5.08 16.70 -20.81
CA GLN A 313 -6.52 16.77 -21.00
C GLN A 313 -6.88 16.91 -22.49
N LYS A 314 -6.13 17.72 -23.24
CA LYS A 314 -6.35 17.91 -24.67
C LYS A 314 -5.89 16.70 -25.51
N ASP A 315 -4.74 16.11 -25.17
CA ASP A 315 -4.13 15.04 -25.98
C ASP A 315 -4.81 13.69 -25.77
N TYR A 316 -5.26 13.39 -24.54
CA TYR A 316 -5.80 12.08 -24.16
C TYR A 316 -7.27 12.12 -23.71
N GLY A 317 -7.87 13.30 -23.59
CA GLY A 317 -9.23 13.44 -23.08
C GLY A 317 -9.35 13.16 -21.57
N PHE A 318 -8.25 13.29 -20.81
CA PHE A 318 -8.30 13.07 -19.36
C PHE A 318 -9.15 14.13 -18.66
N ALA A 319 -9.97 13.71 -17.70
CA ALA A 319 -10.74 14.63 -16.88
C ALA A 319 -9.86 15.40 -15.88
N PRO A 320 -10.23 16.64 -15.51
CA PRO A 320 -9.60 17.32 -14.39
C PRO A 320 -9.78 16.52 -13.10
N VAL A 321 -8.76 16.51 -12.24
CA VAL A 321 -8.84 15.87 -10.93
C VAL A 321 -9.32 16.89 -9.90
N THR A 322 -10.63 16.89 -9.65
CA THR A 322 -11.30 17.81 -8.73
C THR A 322 -11.02 17.45 -7.26
N ASP A 323 -11.37 18.38 -6.35
CA ASP A 323 -11.29 18.12 -4.91
C ASP A 323 -12.16 16.92 -4.47
N GLU A 324 -13.31 16.72 -5.11
CA GLU A 324 -14.17 15.57 -4.85
C GLU A 324 -13.48 14.26 -5.22
N ILE A 325 -12.83 14.20 -6.38
CA ILE A 325 -12.02 13.05 -6.81
C ILE A 325 -10.87 12.81 -5.83
N LYS A 326 -10.14 13.86 -5.43
CA LYS A 326 -9.06 13.73 -4.44
C LYS A 326 -9.56 13.20 -3.10
N ARG A 327 -10.70 13.69 -2.63
CA ARG A 327 -11.37 13.22 -1.41
C ARG A 327 -11.75 11.74 -1.51
N GLY A 328 -12.25 11.33 -2.66
CA GLY A 328 -12.49 9.93 -3.00
C GLY A 328 -11.24 9.08 -2.85
N ILE A 329 -10.20 9.45 -3.59
CA ILE A 329 -8.93 8.72 -3.67
C ILE A 329 -8.21 8.67 -2.32
N PHE A 330 -8.16 9.79 -1.57
CA PHE A 330 -7.50 9.83 -0.25
C PHE A 330 -8.12 8.91 0.78
N GLY A 331 -9.46 8.71 0.76
CA GLY A 331 -10.02 7.90 1.83
C GLY A 331 -11.44 7.41 1.62
N THR A 332 -12.37 8.18 1.03
CA THR A 332 -13.78 7.76 1.02
C THR A 332 -14.03 6.55 0.13
N ASN A 333 -13.24 6.31 -0.93
CA ASN A 333 -13.35 5.10 -1.75
C ASN A 333 -12.98 3.86 -0.93
N LEU A 334 -11.83 3.89 -0.26
CA LEU A 334 -11.39 2.77 0.59
C LEU A 334 -12.31 2.61 1.80
N ALA A 335 -12.76 3.70 2.41
CA ALA A 335 -13.69 3.67 3.53
C ALA A 335 -15.00 2.97 3.15
N LYS A 336 -15.55 3.26 1.97
CA LYS A 336 -16.76 2.59 1.44
C LYS A 336 -16.52 1.09 1.24
N LEU A 337 -15.34 0.73 0.69
CA LEU A 337 -14.97 -0.66 0.46
C LEU A 337 -14.86 -1.46 1.77
N LEU A 338 -14.32 -0.85 2.82
CA LEU A 338 -14.05 -1.51 4.11
C LEU A 338 -15.14 -1.26 5.18
N GLY A 339 -16.14 -0.44 4.90
CA GLY A 339 -17.20 -0.09 5.87
C GLY A 339 -16.70 0.83 6.98
N VAL A 340 -15.77 1.75 6.70
CA VAL A 340 -15.21 2.70 7.67
C VAL A 340 -16.04 3.99 7.71
N ASP A 341 -16.39 4.44 8.92
CA ASP A 341 -17.06 5.73 9.14
C ASP A 341 -16.05 6.89 8.95
N THR A 342 -16.36 7.79 8.02
CA THR A 342 -15.56 8.97 7.70
C THR A 342 -16.14 10.28 8.22
N SER A 343 -17.19 10.23 9.05
CA SER A 343 -17.90 11.42 9.52
C SER A 343 -17.06 12.31 10.43
N LYS A 344 -16.00 11.77 11.04
CA LYS A 344 -15.10 12.50 11.94
C LYS A 344 -13.64 12.25 11.57
N ARG A 345 -12.88 13.36 11.47
CA ARG A 345 -11.41 13.30 11.36
C ARG A 345 -10.81 12.69 12.62
N ARG A 346 -9.77 11.88 12.46
CA ARG A 346 -9.09 11.14 13.53
C ARG A 346 -7.63 11.56 13.74
N ALA A 347 -7.01 12.17 12.71
CA ALA A 347 -5.70 12.80 12.83
C ALA A 347 -5.76 13.99 13.79
N LYS A 348 -4.74 14.11 14.66
CA LYS A 348 -4.66 15.14 15.71
C LYS A 348 -3.70 16.27 15.36
#